data_2f83c1397e95a81fa9f7d48134a9ead6
#
_entry.id   2f83c1397e95a81fa9f7d48134a9ead6
#
_cell.length_a   1.000
_cell.length_b   1.000
_cell.length_c   1.000
_cell.angle_alpha   90.00
_cell.angle_beta   90.00
_cell.angle_gamma   90.00
#
_symmetry.space_group_name_H-M   'P 1'
#
loop_
_entity.id
_entity.type
_entity.pdbx_description
1 polymer ?
#
loop_
_entity_poly.entity_id
_entity_poly.type
_entity_poly.pdbx_seq_one_letter_code
_entity_poly.pdbx_strand_id
1 'polypeptide(L)'
;MLLLAHLDVVKAKRSDWVRDPFTLIEENGYFYARGTADDKSQAAIWTDTLIRFAKAGYKPKRTIKMALTCGEETSGAFNGAEWLAKNKRDLIDAEFALNEGGGGRSDGKGNLLVQTIQVGEKAYQDFTLTATNPGGHSSQPVPDNAIYAMSQALERVGSYEFPLEFNDTTR
;
A
#
# COMPACT_ATOMS: atom_id res chain seq x y z
N MET A 1 13.31 1.33 19.21
CA MET A 1 13.01 1.52 17.78
C MET A 1 12.30 0.29 17.26
N LEU A 2 11.24 0.46 16.49
CA LEU A 2 10.49 -0.61 15.83
C LEU A 2 10.81 -0.61 14.32
N LEU A 3 11.10 -1.77 13.76
CA LEU A 3 11.13 -2.03 12.32
C LEU A 3 9.83 -2.75 11.98
N LEU A 4 9.00 -2.15 11.15
CA LEU A 4 7.70 -2.68 10.76
C LEU A 4 7.68 -2.92 9.25
N ALA A 5 7.37 -4.16 8.84
CA ALA A 5 7.19 -4.53 7.45
C ALA A 5 6.03 -5.52 7.31
N HIS A 6 5.36 -5.52 6.16
CA HIS A 6 4.32 -6.49 5.88
C HIS A 6 4.77 -7.59 4.91
N LEU A 7 4.20 -8.77 5.05
CA LEU A 7 4.56 -9.95 4.26
C LEU A 7 3.50 -10.32 3.22
N ASP A 8 2.29 -9.82 3.39
CA ASP A 8 1.23 -9.96 2.39
C ASP A 8 1.51 -9.11 1.16
N VAL A 9 0.77 -9.33 0.12
CA VAL A 9 0.95 -8.68 -1.18
C VAL A 9 -0.39 -8.46 -1.86
N VAL A 10 -0.49 -7.42 -2.67
CA VAL A 10 -1.63 -7.22 -3.56
C VAL A 10 -1.85 -8.45 -4.44
N LYS A 11 -3.11 -8.83 -4.61
CA LYS A 11 -3.50 -9.96 -5.48
C LYS A 11 -2.93 -9.77 -6.89
N ALA A 12 -2.35 -10.83 -7.44
CA ALA A 12 -1.84 -10.86 -8.80
C ALA A 12 -2.54 -11.96 -9.60
N LYS A 13 -3.04 -11.61 -10.79
CA LYS A 13 -3.55 -12.58 -11.76
C LYS A 13 -2.42 -12.95 -12.70
N ARG A 14 -2.18 -14.26 -12.89
CA ARG A 14 -1.12 -14.75 -13.78
C ARG A 14 -1.23 -14.19 -15.20
N SER A 15 -2.44 -13.98 -15.70
CA SER A 15 -2.71 -13.42 -17.02
C SER A 15 -2.19 -12.00 -17.23
N ASP A 16 -1.99 -11.25 -16.15
CA ASP A 16 -1.58 -9.85 -16.21
C ASP A 16 -0.03 -9.70 -16.19
N TRP A 17 0.68 -10.83 -16.13
CA TRP A 17 2.12 -10.87 -15.98
C TRP A 17 2.80 -11.66 -17.09
N VAL A 18 3.89 -11.11 -17.63
CA VAL A 18 4.77 -11.82 -18.58
C VAL A 18 5.48 -12.99 -17.89
N ARG A 19 5.91 -12.80 -16.63
CA ARG A 19 6.54 -13.81 -15.77
C ARG A 19 5.54 -14.33 -14.74
N ASP A 20 5.83 -15.44 -14.09
CA ASP A 20 5.03 -15.90 -12.95
C ASP A 20 5.18 -14.90 -11.79
N PRO A 21 4.09 -14.26 -11.32
CA PRO A 21 4.17 -13.28 -10.25
C PRO A 21 4.56 -13.87 -8.88
N PHE A 22 4.46 -15.17 -8.69
CA PHE A 22 4.75 -15.85 -7.42
C PHE A 22 6.06 -16.66 -7.42
N THR A 23 6.81 -16.58 -8.51
CA THR A 23 8.15 -17.17 -8.61
C THR A 23 9.19 -16.05 -8.69
N LEU A 24 10.11 -16.01 -7.71
CA LEU A 24 11.19 -15.03 -7.72
C LEU A 24 12.16 -15.32 -8.87
N ILE A 25 12.33 -14.36 -9.75
CA ILE A 25 13.25 -14.42 -10.87
C ILE A 25 14.30 -13.31 -10.71
N GLU A 26 15.57 -13.68 -10.76
CA GLU A 26 16.68 -12.74 -10.84
C GLU A 26 17.17 -12.68 -12.29
N GLU A 27 17.10 -11.50 -12.89
CA GLU A 27 17.49 -11.28 -14.28
C GLU A 27 18.04 -9.86 -14.47
N ASN A 28 19.20 -9.74 -15.10
CA ASN A 28 19.84 -8.45 -15.40
C ASN A 28 20.03 -7.52 -14.17
N GLY A 29 20.25 -8.08 -13.00
CA GLY A 29 20.43 -7.34 -11.76
C GLY A 29 19.14 -6.85 -11.09
N TYR A 30 17.99 -7.34 -11.54
CA TYR A 30 16.69 -7.07 -10.97
C TYR A 30 16.00 -8.33 -10.47
N PHE A 31 15.20 -8.19 -9.43
CA PHE A 31 14.29 -9.21 -8.96
C PHE A 31 12.87 -8.95 -9.46
N TYR A 32 12.24 -9.96 -10.04
CA TYR A 32 10.89 -9.91 -10.58
C TYR A 32 10.00 -10.89 -9.85
N ALA A 33 9.04 -10.40 -9.09
CA ALA A 33 7.88 -11.11 -8.56
C ALA A 33 6.93 -10.12 -7.86
N ARG A 34 5.71 -10.53 -7.56
CA ARG A 34 4.84 -9.76 -6.67
C ARG A 34 5.45 -9.75 -5.25
N GLY A 35 5.61 -8.58 -4.65
CA GLY A 35 6.20 -8.41 -3.32
C GLY A 35 7.72 -8.22 -3.29
N THR A 36 8.42 -8.20 -4.44
CA THR A 36 9.88 -7.94 -4.47
C THR A 36 10.26 -6.53 -4.06
N ALA A 37 9.39 -5.56 -4.26
CA ALA A 37 9.58 -4.19 -3.79
C ALA A 37 8.72 -3.95 -2.54
N ASP A 38 7.46 -4.28 -2.60
CA ASP A 38 6.43 -3.99 -1.63
C ASP A 38 5.91 -5.30 -1.02
N ASP A 39 6.24 -5.66 0.25
CA ASP A 39 7.27 -5.02 1.09
C ASP A 39 8.29 -6.06 1.58
N LYS A 40 8.36 -7.23 0.88
CA LYS A 40 9.27 -8.33 1.26
C LYS A 40 10.74 -7.95 1.16
N SER A 41 11.10 -6.99 0.29
CA SER A 41 12.49 -6.52 0.21
C SER A 41 12.92 -5.85 1.51
N GLN A 42 12.10 -4.99 2.08
CA GLN A 42 12.38 -4.31 3.35
C GLN A 42 12.46 -5.32 4.50
N ALA A 43 11.50 -6.27 4.55
CA ALA A 43 11.53 -7.35 5.53
C ALA A 43 12.82 -8.19 5.43
N ALA A 44 13.27 -8.52 4.22
CA ALA A 44 14.49 -9.27 3.98
C ALA A 44 15.74 -8.48 4.39
N ILE A 45 15.84 -7.21 4.00
CA ILE A 45 16.96 -6.32 4.33
C ILE A 45 17.10 -6.17 5.85
N TRP A 46 16.00 -5.93 6.56
CA TRP A 46 16.05 -5.80 8.01
C TRP A 46 16.42 -7.11 8.70
N THR A 47 15.86 -8.23 8.23
CA THR A 47 16.20 -9.56 8.74
C THR A 47 17.69 -9.85 8.57
N ASP A 48 18.24 -9.66 7.37
CA ASP A 48 19.67 -9.86 7.10
C ASP A 48 20.55 -8.92 7.95
N THR A 49 20.13 -7.66 8.08
CA THR A 49 20.83 -6.69 8.92
C THR A 49 20.91 -7.15 10.38
N LEU A 50 19.79 -7.61 10.96
CA LEU A 50 19.77 -8.12 12.33
C LEU A 50 20.62 -9.38 12.49
N ILE A 51 20.60 -10.27 11.50
CA ILE A 51 21.46 -11.47 11.48
C ILE A 51 22.94 -11.05 11.46
N ARG A 52 23.32 -10.08 10.63
CA ARG A 52 24.69 -9.56 10.56
C ARG A 52 25.11 -8.90 11.87
N PHE A 53 24.23 -8.12 12.50
CA PHE A 53 24.50 -7.55 13.81
C PHE A 53 24.76 -8.62 14.87
N ALA A 54 23.92 -9.67 14.90
CA ALA A 54 24.10 -10.77 15.83
C ALA A 54 25.42 -11.51 15.60
N LYS A 55 25.77 -11.83 14.33
CA LYS A 55 27.03 -12.50 13.96
C LYS A 55 28.26 -11.65 14.29
N ALA A 56 28.18 -10.34 14.14
CA ALA A 56 29.27 -9.41 14.46
C ALA A 56 29.39 -9.10 15.96
N GLY A 57 28.50 -9.62 16.80
CA GLY A 57 28.45 -9.29 18.23
C GLY A 57 28.09 -7.82 18.49
N TYR A 58 27.49 -7.13 17.51
CA TYR A 58 27.10 -5.73 17.65
C TYR A 58 26.02 -5.57 18.72
N LYS A 59 26.27 -4.65 19.65
CA LYS A 59 25.32 -4.32 20.72
C LYS A 59 24.75 -2.92 20.48
N PRO A 60 23.50 -2.84 19.98
CA PRO A 60 22.88 -1.55 19.74
C PRO A 60 22.68 -0.76 21.05
N LYS A 61 22.81 0.55 20.99
CA LYS A 61 22.61 1.45 22.15
C LYS A 61 21.13 1.52 22.58
N ARG A 62 20.21 1.07 21.76
CA ARG A 62 18.77 1.00 22.04
C ARG A 62 18.22 -0.35 21.63
N THR A 63 17.14 -0.77 22.24
CA THR A 63 16.40 -1.97 21.81
C THR A 63 15.88 -1.79 20.39
N ILE A 64 16.13 -2.77 19.53
CA ILE A 64 15.56 -2.89 18.20
C ILE A 64 14.52 -3.99 18.27
N LYS A 65 13.30 -3.66 17.94
CA LYS A 65 12.18 -4.60 17.78
C LYS A 65 11.90 -4.73 16.28
N MET A 66 11.44 -5.89 15.84
CA MET A 66 10.99 -6.10 14.48
C MET A 66 9.62 -6.78 14.50
N ALA A 67 8.68 -6.23 13.78
CA ALA A 67 7.36 -6.80 13.56
C ALA A 67 7.16 -7.06 12.07
N LEU A 68 6.88 -8.32 11.74
CA LEU A 68 6.47 -8.74 10.40
C LEU A 68 4.97 -9.03 10.47
N THR A 69 4.20 -8.29 9.74
CA THR A 69 2.73 -8.31 9.79
C THR A 69 2.13 -8.81 8.48
N CYS A 70 0.81 -8.95 8.45
CA CYS A 70 0.03 -9.26 7.26
C CYS A 70 -1.28 -8.46 7.28
N GLY A 71 -1.92 -8.34 6.10
CA GLY A 71 -3.20 -7.65 5.94
C GLY A 71 -3.07 -6.14 5.78
N GLU A 72 -1.92 -5.64 5.35
CA GLU A 72 -1.72 -4.24 4.98
C GLU A 72 -2.44 -3.94 3.67
N GLU A 73 -2.26 -4.79 2.68
CA GLU A 73 -2.71 -4.63 1.29
C GLU A 73 -4.20 -4.92 1.06
N THR A 74 -4.97 -5.22 2.11
CA THR A 74 -6.37 -5.64 1.95
C THR A 74 -7.29 -4.82 2.85
N SER A 75 -7.98 -3.85 2.26
CA SER A 75 -8.98 -3.05 2.94
C SER A 75 -10.12 -3.91 3.53
N GLY A 76 -10.53 -3.60 4.76
CA GLY A 76 -11.63 -4.28 5.44
C GLY A 76 -11.32 -5.71 5.92
N ALA A 77 -10.10 -6.20 5.76
CA ALA A 77 -9.62 -7.46 6.29
C ALA A 77 -8.85 -7.27 7.61
N PHE A 78 -8.34 -8.38 8.15
CA PHE A 78 -7.46 -8.34 9.31
C PHE A 78 -6.17 -7.58 8.97
N ASN A 79 -5.84 -6.57 9.75
CA ASN A 79 -4.57 -5.84 9.66
C ASN A 79 -3.72 -6.16 10.90
N GLY A 80 -2.55 -6.77 10.68
CA GLY A 80 -1.68 -7.26 11.75
C GLY A 80 -1.06 -6.13 12.57
N ALA A 81 -0.72 -5.00 11.95
CA ALA A 81 -0.17 -3.84 12.65
C ALA A 81 -1.22 -3.21 13.57
N GLU A 82 -2.45 -3.03 13.07
CA GLU A 82 -3.58 -2.55 13.86
C GLU A 82 -3.89 -3.50 15.04
N TRP A 83 -3.88 -4.81 14.78
CA TRP A 83 -4.12 -5.80 15.82
C TRP A 83 -3.06 -5.74 16.93
N LEU A 84 -1.78 -5.63 16.55
CA LEU A 84 -0.67 -5.48 17.51
C LEU A 84 -0.84 -4.20 18.33
N ALA A 85 -1.17 -3.09 17.69
CA ALA A 85 -1.36 -1.81 18.36
C ALA A 85 -2.51 -1.86 19.38
N LYS A 86 -3.59 -2.57 19.07
CA LYS A 86 -4.77 -2.70 19.94
C LYS A 86 -4.60 -3.75 21.04
N ASN A 87 -3.93 -4.87 20.76
CA ASN A 87 -3.98 -6.05 21.63
C ASN A 87 -2.64 -6.43 22.27
N LYS A 88 -1.51 -5.98 21.69
CA LYS A 88 -0.15 -6.33 22.10
C LYS A 88 0.81 -5.16 21.97
N ARG A 89 0.34 -3.99 22.38
CA ARG A 89 1.13 -2.75 22.28
C ARG A 89 2.48 -2.85 22.97
N ASP A 90 2.56 -3.55 24.10
CA ASP A 90 3.78 -3.80 24.85
C ASP A 90 4.90 -4.45 24.01
N LEU A 91 4.52 -5.30 23.05
CA LEU A 91 5.48 -5.93 22.15
C LEU A 91 6.09 -4.96 21.15
N ILE A 92 5.30 -4.00 20.66
CA ILE A 92 5.69 -3.07 19.59
C ILE A 92 5.99 -1.65 20.09
N ASP A 93 5.70 -1.34 21.34
CA ASP A 93 5.93 0.00 21.90
C ASP A 93 7.39 0.42 21.73
N ALA A 94 7.60 1.58 21.11
CA ALA A 94 8.89 2.12 20.78
C ALA A 94 8.81 3.64 20.63
N GLU A 95 9.93 4.32 20.85
CA GLU A 95 10.06 5.77 20.71
C GLU A 95 9.72 6.25 19.28
N PHE A 96 10.10 5.45 18.28
CA PHE A 96 9.72 5.64 16.87
C PHE A 96 9.75 4.32 16.11
N ALA A 97 9.07 4.31 14.97
CA ALA A 97 9.05 3.19 14.04
C ALA A 97 9.61 3.62 12.67
N LEU A 98 10.25 2.66 12.00
CA LEU A 98 10.55 2.72 10.58
C LEU A 98 9.59 1.79 9.86
N ASN A 99 8.92 2.30 8.85
CA ASN A 99 8.00 1.60 7.97
C ASN A 99 8.24 2.07 6.54
N GLU A 100 7.49 1.54 5.59
CA GLU A 100 7.42 2.07 4.23
C GLU A 100 6.79 3.47 4.18
N GLY A 101 6.79 4.11 3.00
CA GLY A 101 6.07 5.35 2.73
C GLY A 101 6.95 6.53 2.30
N GLY A 102 8.19 6.59 2.71
CA GLY A 102 9.16 7.55 2.20
C GLY A 102 10.05 6.95 1.11
N GLY A 103 10.81 7.77 0.43
CA GLY A 103 11.73 7.27 -0.59
C GLY A 103 12.76 8.29 -1.05
N GLY A 104 13.82 7.77 -1.70
CA GLY A 104 14.85 8.56 -2.33
C GLY A 104 14.80 8.44 -3.84
N ARG A 105 15.15 9.49 -4.54
CA ARG A 105 15.36 9.48 -5.98
C ARG A 105 16.79 9.88 -6.31
N SER A 106 17.49 9.07 -7.09
CA SER A 106 18.84 9.37 -7.56
C SER A 106 18.85 9.63 -9.07
N ASP A 107 19.96 10.18 -9.55
CA ASP A 107 20.22 10.39 -10.99
C ASP A 107 20.76 9.14 -11.71
N GLY A 108 20.80 7.99 -11.05
CA GLY A 108 21.38 6.75 -11.56
C GLY A 108 22.93 6.75 -11.59
N LYS A 109 23.57 7.83 -11.19
CA LYS A 109 25.04 7.99 -11.09
C LYS A 109 25.54 8.03 -9.65
N GLY A 110 24.66 7.77 -8.69
CA GLY A 110 24.98 7.78 -7.26
C GLY A 110 24.68 9.09 -6.55
N ASN A 111 24.22 10.13 -7.25
CA ASN A 111 23.83 11.38 -6.59
C ASN A 111 22.36 11.28 -6.15
N LEU A 112 22.10 11.58 -4.88
CA LEU A 112 20.74 11.71 -4.35
C LEU A 112 20.15 13.04 -4.80
N LEU A 113 19.02 12.99 -5.52
CA LEU A 113 18.30 14.17 -5.97
C LEU A 113 17.26 14.64 -4.97
N VAL A 114 16.52 13.71 -4.40
CA VAL A 114 15.41 13.99 -3.46
C VAL A 114 15.35 12.86 -2.45
N GLN A 115 15.17 13.23 -1.18
CA GLN A 115 14.71 12.34 -0.12
C GLN A 115 13.35 12.83 0.36
N THR A 116 12.36 11.96 0.34
CA THR A 116 11.00 12.27 0.81
C THR A 116 10.75 11.71 2.20
N ILE A 117 9.97 12.43 2.98
CA ILE A 117 9.45 11.98 4.27
C ILE A 117 7.93 12.06 4.16
N GLN A 118 7.25 10.96 4.41
CA GLN A 118 5.79 10.94 4.45
C GLN A 118 5.32 11.52 5.77
N VAL A 119 4.48 12.55 5.71
CA VAL A 119 3.97 13.26 6.88
C VAL A 119 2.45 13.13 7.03
N GLY A 120 1.79 12.46 6.10
CA GLY A 120 0.36 12.18 6.13
C GLY A 120 -0.09 11.35 4.94
N GLU A 121 -1.27 10.82 5.01
CA GLU A 121 -1.93 10.04 3.96
C GLU A 121 -3.31 10.57 3.66
N LYS A 122 -3.77 10.35 2.43
CA LYS A 122 -5.17 10.57 2.04
C LYS A 122 -6.03 9.46 2.61
N ALA A 123 -7.22 9.80 3.09
CA ALA A 123 -8.20 8.80 3.46
C ALA A 123 -8.75 8.09 2.21
N TYR A 124 -8.74 6.76 2.24
CA TYR A 124 -9.36 5.95 1.22
C TYR A 124 -10.87 5.85 1.45
N GLN A 125 -11.66 5.97 0.38
CA GLN A 125 -13.11 5.80 0.44
C GLN A 125 -13.65 5.23 -0.86
N ASP A 126 -14.39 4.12 -0.75
CA ASP A 126 -15.18 3.56 -1.84
C ASP A 126 -16.57 4.17 -1.90
N PHE A 127 -17.07 4.35 -3.12
CA PHE A 127 -18.44 4.77 -3.38
C PHE A 127 -19.09 3.80 -4.37
N THR A 128 -20.32 3.41 -4.09
CA THR A 128 -21.14 2.62 -5.01
C THR A 128 -22.23 3.48 -5.62
N LEU A 129 -22.25 3.58 -6.93
CA LEU A 129 -23.35 4.21 -7.68
C LEU A 129 -24.32 3.14 -8.11
N THR A 130 -25.60 3.32 -7.81
CA THR A 130 -26.67 2.40 -8.21
C THR A 130 -27.76 3.16 -8.92
N ALA A 131 -28.11 2.72 -10.13
CA ALA A 131 -29.24 3.21 -10.87
C ALA A 131 -30.22 2.05 -11.12
N THR A 132 -31.49 2.27 -10.84
CA THR A 132 -32.56 1.29 -11.03
C THR A 132 -33.72 1.89 -11.80
N ASN A 133 -34.46 1.05 -12.54
CA ASN A 133 -35.76 1.41 -13.08
C ASN A 133 -36.68 0.17 -13.02
N PRO A 134 -38.00 0.32 -13.23
CA PRO A 134 -38.94 -0.78 -13.19
C PRO A 134 -38.74 -1.85 -14.29
N GLY A 135 -37.88 -1.57 -15.27
CA GLY A 135 -37.73 -2.41 -16.45
C GLY A 135 -38.81 -2.11 -17.52
N GLY A 136 -38.84 -2.92 -18.59
CA GLY A 136 -39.78 -2.77 -19.68
C GLY A 136 -39.44 -3.66 -20.86
N HIS A 137 -40.27 -3.63 -21.90
CA HIS A 137 -40.05 -4.39 -23.12
C HIS A 137 -39.14 -3.59 -24.07
N SER A 138 -38.10 -4.20 -24.59
CA SER A 138 -37.11 -3.53 -25.45
C SER A 138 -37.63 -2.87 -26.72
N SER A 139 -38.77 -3.40 -27.26
CA SER A 139 -39.45 -2.82 -28.42
C SER A 139 -40.32 -1.59 -28.08
N GLN A 140 -40.48 -1.27 -26.81
CA GLN A 140 -41.22 -0.13 -26.32
C GLN A 140 -40.34 0.73 -25.41
N PRO A 141 -39.37 1.44 -25.97
CA PRO A 141 -38.42 2.22 -25.18
C PRO A 141 -39.14 3.34 -24.44
N VAL A 142 -38.76 3.52 -23.19
CA VAL A 142 -39.23 4.61 -22.32
C VAL A 142 -38.08 5.53 -21.97
N PRO A 143 -38.34 6.83 -21.71
CA PRO A 143 -37.30 7.79 -21.33
C PRO A 143 -36.59 7.44 -20.02
N ASP A 144 -37.31 6.82 -19.07
CA ASP A 144 -36.74 6.35 -17.80
C ASP A 144 -35.89 5.10 -18.03
N ASN A 145 -34.57 5.27 -18.05
CA ASN A 145 -33.60 4.22 -18.35
C ASN A 145 -32.42 4.30 -17.39
N ALA A 146 -32.21 3.22 -16.63
CA ALA A 146 -31.14 3.13 -15.64
C ALA A 146 -29.72 3.29 -16.25
N ILE A 147 -29.53 2.88 -17.51
CA ILE A 147 -28.25 3.04 -18.21
C ILE A 147 -27.96 4.54 -18.44
N TYR A 148 -28.96 5.28 -18.90
CA TYR A 148 -28.80 6.72 -19.13
C TYR A 148 -28.64 7.49 -17.83
N ALA A 149 -29.38 7.12 -16.78
CA ALA A 149 -29.23 7.69 -15.44
C ALA A 149 -27.83 7.45 -14.88
N MET A 150 -27.28 6.25 -15.05
CA MET A 150 -25.91 5.92 -14.65
C MET A 150 -24.89 6.71 -15.46
N SER A 151 -25.05 6.83 -16.77
CA SER A 151 -24.14 7.60 -17.62
C SER A 151 -24.08 9.06 -17.20
N GLN A 152 -25.21 9.68 -16.91
CA GLN A 152 -25.28 11.07 -16.41
C GLN A 152 -24.68 11.20 -15.01
N ALA A 153 -24.80 10.20 -14.15
CA ALA A 153 -24.18 10.19 -12.84
C ALA A 153 -22.66 10.15 -12.95
N LEU A 154 -22.12 9.28 -13.82
CA LEU A 154 -20.69 9.15 -14.08
C LEU A 154 -20.10 10.42 -14.70
N GLU A 155 -20.82 11.07 -15.61
CA GLU A 155 -20.41 12.37 -16.17
C GLU A 155 -20.26 13.42 -15.07
N ARG A 156 -21.22 13.51 -14.16
CA ARG A 156 -21.15 14.46 -13.02
C ARG A 156 -19.97 14.11 -12.09
N VAL A 157 -19.73 12.84 -11.81
CA VAL A 157 -18.57 12.41 -11.00
C VAL A 157 -17.26 12.77 -11.69
N GLY A 158 -17.17 12.52 -13.01
CA GLY A 158 -15.96 12.80 -13.78
C GLY A 158 -15.64 14.28 -13.96
N SER A 159 -16.67 15.13 -13.90
CA SER A 159 -16.53 16.59 -14.00
C SER A 159 -16.42 17.30 -12.64
N TYR A 160 -16.54 16.57 -11.53
CA TYR A 160 -16.45 17.16 -10.21
C TYR A 160 -15.01 17.48 -9.84
N GLU A 161 -14.76 18.74 -9.56
CA GLU A 161 -13.45 19.19 -9.03
C GLU A 161 -13.55 19.35 -7.51
N PHE A 162 -12.69 18.62 -6.80
CA PHE A 162 -12.61 18.76 -5.35
C PHE A 162 -12.03 20.13 -4.97
N PRO A 163 -12.60 20.83 -4.00
CA PRO A 163 -12.03 22.07 -3.51
C PRO A 163 -10.64 21.81 -2.89
N LEU A 164 -9.73 22.75 -3.12
CA LEU A 164 -8.42 22.69 -2.48
C LEU A 164 -8.56 23.11 -1.01
N GLU A 165 -8.25 22.18 -0.11
CA GLU A 165 -8.20 22.42 1.32
C GLU A 165 -6.80 22.18 1.84
N PHE A 166 -6.28 23.12 2.61
CA PHE A 166 -4.99 23.00 3.27
C PHE A 166 -5.18 22.82 4.77
N ASN A 167 -4.46 21.86 5.32
CA ASN A 167 -4.32 21.66 6.76
C ASN A 167 -2.84 21.87 7.18
N ASP A 168 -2.54 21.64 8.44
CA ASP A 168 -1.18 21.87 8.96
C ASP A 168 -0.11 20.95 8.34
N THR A 169 -0.52 19.80 7.78
CA THR A 169 0.37 18.86 7.09
C THR A 169 0.61 19.25 5.63
N THR A 170 -0.36 19.87 4.96
CA THR A 170 -0.32 20.15 3.52
C THR A 170 0.00 21.61 3.16
N ARG A 171 0.27 22.46 4.14
CA ARG A 171 0.74 23.85 3.99
C ARG A 171 2.23 23.97 3.70
#